data_8acfbf3f23201d5420b45aaf69271f4d
#
_entry.id   8acfbf3f23201d5420b45aaf69271f4d
#
_cell.length_a   1.000
_cell.length_b   1.000
_cell.length_c   1.000
_cell.angle_alpha   90.00
_cell.angle_beta   90.00
_cell.angle_gamma   90.00
#
_symmetry.space_group_name_H-M   'P 1'
#
loop_
_entity.id
_entity.type
_entity.pdbx_description
1 polymer ?
#
loop_
_entity_poly.entity_id
_entity_poly.type
_entity_poly.pdbx_seq_one_letter_code
_entity_poly.pdbx_strand_id
1 'polypeptide(L)'
;MNRASGVLLPVFSLPSKYGIGCFSKEAYQFVDQLREAGQSYWQILPLGPTGYGDSPYQSFSTYAGNPYFIDLETLIKEGLLTKKECKEYDFGDKAECIDYEKIYYSRFKVLKKAFERFEKDEVYDNFVKENAHWLDDYSLYMAIKDSKGGISWNEWEDALKNREETALENARKELVEEIDFYKFQQYEFNKQWSELHTYANGQGIQIIGDIPIYVAFDSADTWASPELFQFDEENNPVAVAGCPPDDFSATGQLWGNPLYNWEYHKKTEYNWWIKRIRHCLKLYDVVRIDHFRGFDEYYSIPYGNETAVDGAWMPGPGMDFFYTIEERLGKLNIIAEDLGFLTESVLQMLSASGFPGMKVVQFAFDPNGGSAYLPHNYTENSVVYTGTHDNNTTRGWYHSTDKATRDFAKEYINTQRLDEDDLAWDFIHLAMSSIARLCITPMQDLLNLDGEARINVPSTLGGNWTWRMEKGKFDEKTVERLKRMTWLYERLPEKENRVV
;
A
#
# COMPACT_ATOMS: atom_id res chain seq x y z
N MET A 1 -1.67 -20.33 -5.10
CA MET A 1 -2.69 -19.54 -5.85
C MET A 1 -3.09 -20.28 -7.10
N ASN A 2 -4.39 -20.27 -7.45
CA ASN A 2 -4.86 -20.76 -8.75
C ASN A 2 -4.59 -19.73 -9.84
N ARG A 3 -4.70 -20.11 -11.13
CA ARG A 3 -4.61 -19.17 -12.25
C ARG A 3 -5.77 -18.18 -12.17
N ALA A 4 -5.48 -16.89 -12.05
CA ALA A 4 -6.48 -15.85 -11.77
C ALA A 4 -6.04 -14.47 -12.26
N SER A 5 -6.93 -13.50 -12.15
CA SER A 5 -6.61 -12.08 -12.42
C SER A 5 -7.26 -11.15 -11.38
N GLY A 6 -6.77 -9.93 -11.35
CA GLY A 6 -7.26 -8.88 -10.47
C GLY A 6 -6.92 -7.49 -11.00
N VAL A 7 -7.41 -6.49 -10.31
CA VAL A 7 -7.21 -5.08 -10.63
C VAL A 7 -6.52 -4.38 -9.46
N LEU A 8 -5.51 -3.57 -9.78
CA LEU A 8 -4.87 -2.65 -8.82
C LEU A 8 -5.58 -1.30 -8.90
N LEU A 9 -6.20 -0.92 -7.78
CA LEU A 9 -6.79 0.40 -7.57
C LEU A 9 -6.70 0.77 -6.09
N PRO A 10 -5.90 1.78 -5.71
CA PRO A 10 -5.85 2.26 -4.34
C PRO A 10 -7.22 2.72 -3.85
N VAL A 11 -7.49 2.56 -2.54
CA VAL A 11 -8.76 3.02 -1.95
C VAL A 11 -8.95 4.52 -2.16
N PHE A 12 -7.88 5.31 -1.99
CA PHE A 12 -7.94 6.77 -2.22
C PHE A 12 -8.29 7.16 -3.65
N SER A 13 -8.05 6.27 -4.63
CA SER A 13 -8.36 6.49 -6.05
C SER A 13 -9.79 6.13 -6.45
N LEU A 14 -10.59 5.59 -5.54
CA LEU A 14 -12.03 5.36 -5.80
C LEU A 14 -12.78 6.67 -5.97
N PRO A 15 -13.86 6.68 -6.77
CA PRO A 15 -14.79 7.80 -6.78
C PRO A 15 -15.42 8.02 -5.41
N SER A 16 -15.63 9.27 -5.01
CA SER A 16 -16.40 9.62 -3.82
C SER A 16 -16.88 11.06 -3.88
N LYS A 17 -17.80 11.44 -2.96
CA LYS A 17 -18.32 12.81 -2.86
C LYS A 17 -17.36 13.78 -2.18
N TYR A 18 -16.48 13.29 -1.31
CA TYR A 18 -15.77 14.11 -0.35
C TYR A 18 -14.26 14.13 -0.63
N GLY A 19 -13.91 14.30 -1.90
CA GLY A 19 -12.58 14.66 -2.38
C GLY A 19 -11.52 13.55 -2.39
N ILE A 20 -11.76 12.42 -1.72
CA ILE A 20 -10.86 11.26 -1.67
C ILE A 20 -11.66 9.96 -1.66
N GLY A 21 -11.14 8.91 -2.29
CA GLY A 21 -11.75 7.59 -2.22
C GLY A 21 -11.83 7.07 -0.78
N CYS A 22 -12.92 6.39 -0.46
CA CYS A 22 -13.20 5.88 0.89
C CYS A 22 -14.09 4.64 0.83
N PHE A 23 -14.45 4.06 1.98
CA PHE A 23 -15.30 2.86 2.10
C PHE A 23 -16.77 3.14 1.78
N SER A 24 -17.00 3.96 0.78
CA SER A 24 -18.32 4.41 0.33
C SER A 24 -19.01 3.35 -0.53
N LYS A 25 -20.26 3.63 -0.89
CA LYS A 25 -21.02 2.79 -1.83
C LYS A 25 -20.31 2.57 -3.17
N GLU A 26 -19.46 3.51 -3.58
CA GLU A 26 -18.66 3.37 -4.80
C GLU A 26 -17.60 2.26 -4.67
N ALA A 27 -17.09 2.01 -3.45
CA ALA A 27 -16.21 0.87 -3.18
C ALA A 27 -16.96 -0.46 -3.33
N TYR A 28 -18.17 -0.57 -2.80
CA TYR A 28 -19.04 -1.75 -2.99
C TYR A 28 -19.40 -1.97 -4.46
N GLN A 29 -19.73 -0.90 -5.18
CA GLN A 29 -19.98 -0.99 -6.64
C GLN A 29 -18.75 -1.47 -7.40
N PHE A 30 -17.56 -1.03 -7.01
CA PHE A 30 -16.33 -1.49 -7.62
C PHE A 30 -16.11 -3.00 -7.41
N VAL A 31 -16.38 -3.51 -6.22
CA VAL A 31 -16.37 -4.96 -5.93
C VAL A 31 -17.36 -5.72 -6.84
N ASP A 32 -18.58 -5.19 -7.03
CA ASP A 32 -19.57 -5.79 -7.93
C ASP A 32 -19.06 -5.83 -9.37
N GLN A 33 -18.49 -4.72 -9.86
CA GLN A 33 -17.91 -4.63 -11.21
C GLN A 33 -16.73 -5.60 -11.40
N LEU A 34 -15.87 -5.79 -10.38
CA LEU A 34 -14.80 -6.78 -10.42
C LEU A 34 -15.35 -8.20 -10.56
N ARG A 35 -16.38 -8.54 -9.79
CA ARG A 35 -17.06 -9.84 -9.91
C ARG A 35 -17.65 -10.02 -11.31
N GLU A 36 -18.37 -9.02 -11.82
CA GLU A 36 -18.96 -9.04 -13.16
C GLU A 36 -17.90 -9.20 -14.26
N ALA A 37 -16.72 -8.59 -14.06
CA ALA A 37 -15.57 -8.72 -14.94
C ALA A 37 -14.81 -10.07 -14.78
N GLY A 38 -15.29 -10.98 -13.92
CA GLY A 38 -14.66 -12.29 -13.67
C GLY A 38 -13.33 -12.21 -12.93
N GLN A 39 -13.08 -11.10 -12.20
CA GLN A 39 -11.87 -10.95 -11.41
C GLN A 39 -11.96 -11.73 -10.09
N SER A 40 -10.81 -12.12 -9.55
CA SER A 40 -10.69 -12.78 -8.26
C SER A 40 -10.02 -11.89 -7.20
N TYR A 41 -9.33 -10.83 -7.61
CA TYR A 41 -8.53 -10.01 -6.71
C TYR A 41 -8.74 -8.52 -6.93
N TRP A 42 -8.76 -7.79 -5.83
CA TRP A 42 -8.57 -6.35 -5.78
C TRP A 42 -7.29 -6.05 -5.03
N GLN A 43 -6.28 -5.52 -5.70
CA GLN A 43 -5.05 -5.05 -5.07
C GLN A 43 -5.17 -3.59 -4.70
N ILE A 44 -4.83 -3.28 -3.44
CA ILE A 44 -4.80 -1.93 -2.89
C ILE A 44 -3.39 -1.57 -2.42
N LEU A 45 -3.17 -0.30 -2.10
CA LEU A 45 -1.95 0.18 -1.44
C LEU A 45 -2.13 0.20 0.08
N PRO A 46 -1.06 0.46 0.87
CA PRO A 46 -1.14 0.48 2.33
C PRO A 46 -2.28 1.37 2.84
N LEU A 47 -3.00 0.90 3.85
CA LEU A 47 -4.16 1.58 4.42
C LEU A 47 -3.82 2.49 5.61
N GLY A 48 -2.54 2.65 5.95
CA GLY A 48 -2.10 3.45 7.10
C GLY A 48 -2.31 4.95 6.95
N PRO A 49 -2.39 5.70 8.08
CA PRO A 49 -2.46 7.15 8.04
C PRO A 49 -1.20 7.74 7.44
N THR A 50 -1.36 8.72 6.56
CA THR A 50 -0.26 9.36 5.84
C THR A 50 0.22 10.63 6.55
N GLY A 51 1.55 10.85 6.48
CA GLY A 51 2.17 12.09 6.96
C GLY A 51 2.37 13.11 5.84
N TYR A 52 3.32 13.99 6.03
CA TYR A 52 3.75 14.97 5.02
C TYR A 52 4.24 14.24 3.75
N GLY A 53 3.73 14.67 2.58
CA GLY A 53 4.02 14.04 1.29
C GLY A 53 3.02 12.96 0.86
N ASP A 54 2.00 12.68 1.68
CA ASP A 54 0.82 11.86 1.38
C ASP A 54 1.12 10.42 0.96
N SER A 55 2.37 9.96 1.10
CA SER A 55 2.78 8.60 0.73
C SER A 55 2.17 7.56 1.68
N PRO A 56 1.46 6.56 1.18
CA PRO A 56 0.96 5.46 2.00
C PRO A 56 2.09 4.56 2.56
N TYR A 57 3.31 4.70 2.05
CA TYR A 57 4.50 3.98 2.53
C TYR A 57 5.24 4.69 3.67
N GLN A 58 4.81 5.91 4.02
CA GLN A 58 5.34 6.69 5.15
C GLN A 58 4.21 6.95 6.16
N SER A 59 3.87 5.92 6.94
CA SER A 59 2.75 5.95 7.86
C SER A 59 3.18 6.23 9.29
N PHE A 60 2.34 6.93 10.05
CA PHE A 60 2.51 7.14 11.50
C PHE A 60 2.35 5.86 12.33
N SER A 61 1.89 4.77 11.74
CA SER A 61 1.76 3.47 12.42
C SER A 61 1.64 2.33 11.40
N THR A 62 2.21 1.18 11.74
CA THR A 62 2.07 -0.07 10.99
C THR A 62 0.74 -0.79 11.24
N TYR A 63 -0.07 -0.31 12.19
CA TYR A 63 -1.33 -0.91 12.61
C TYR A 63 -2.54 -0.04 12.29
N ALA A 64 -2.40 1.28 12.44
CA ALA A 64 -3.51 2.19 12.31
C ALA A 64 -4.00 2.33 10.88
N GLY A 65 -5.31 2.51 10.73
CA GLY A 65 -5.95 2.82 9.46
C GLY A 65 -6.05 4.33 9.21
N ASN A 66 -6.05 4.72 7.93
CA ASN A 66 -6.15 6.11 7.51
C ASN A 66 -7.58 6.65 7.70
N PRO A 67 -7.78 7.66 8.55
CA PRO A 67 -9.10 8.24 8.78
C PRO A 67 -9.76 8.85 7.53
N TYR A 68 -8.98 9.13 6.49
CA TYR A 68 -9.51 9.61 5.22
C TYR A 68 -10.41 8.60 4.53
N PHE A 69 -10.27 7.31 4.82
CA PHE A 69 -11.07 6.25 4.21
C PHE A 69 -12.42 6.00 4.90
N ILE A 70 -12.68 6.63 6.06
CA ILE A 70 -13.99 6.58 6.72
C ILE A 70 -15.04 7.26 5.83
N ASP A 71 -16.11 6.57 5.46
CA ASP A 71 -17.21 7.14 4.67
C ASP A 71 -18.09 8.06 5.50
N LEU A 72 -18.16 9.32 5.13
CA LEU A 72 -19.01 10.30 5.82
C LEU A 72 -20.52 10.07 5.59
N GLU A 73 -20.92 9.46 4.48
CA GLU A 73 -22.34 9.11 4.24
C GLU A 73 -22.81 8.01 5.21
N THR A 74 -21.91 7.11 5.62
CA THR A 74 -22.17 6.11 6.65
C THR A 74 -22.36 6.79 8.00
N LEU A 75 -21.50 7.73 8.41
CA LEU A 75 -21.68 8.50 9.65
C LEU A 75 -22.96 9.34 9.65
N ILE A 76 -23.40 9.84 8.48
CA ILE A 76 -24.70 10.53 8.35
C ILE A 76 -25.87 9.56 8.58
N LYS A 77 -25.81 8.35 8.05
CA LYS A 77 -26.86 7.33 8.26
C LYS A 77 -26.96 6.91 9.73
N GLU A 78 -25.84 6.86 10.41
CA GLU A 78 -25.76 6.54 11.85
C GLU A 78 -26.15 7.70 12.76
N GLY A 79 -26.42 8.88 12.20
CA GLY A 79 -26.83 10.07 12.95
C GLY A 79 -25.67 10.83 13.62
N LEU A 80 -24.43 10.42 13.37
CA LEU A 80 -23.23 11.09 13.90
C LEU A 80 -22.90 12.37 13.14
N LEU A 81 -23.34 12.50 11.88
CA LEU A 81 -23.18 13.69 11.05
C LEU A 81 -24.49 14.07 10.35
N THR A 82 -24.53 15.29 9.85
CA THR A 82 -25.59 15.75 8.94
C THR A 82 -25.00 16.13 7.58
N LYS A 83 -25.82 16.01 6.53
CA LYS A 83 -25.42 16.47 5.17
C LYS A 83 -25.08 17.96 5.15
N LYS A 84 -25.69 18.76 6.02
CA LYS A 84 -25.42 20.20 6.11
C LYS A 84 -24.01 20.44 6.61
N GLU A 85 -23.60 19.76 7.66
CA GLU A 85 -22.25 19.90 8.24
C GLU A 85 -21.17 19.51 7.24
N CYS A 86 -21.35 18.40 6.51
CA CYS A 86 -20.39 18.01 5.48
C CYS A 86 -20.26 19.04 4.35
N LYS A 87 -21.34 19.80 4.03
CA LYS A 87 -21.31 20.84 3.00
C LYS A 87 -20.66 22.16 3.45
N GLU A 88 -20.38 22.33 4.73
CA GLU A 88 -19.71 23.51 5.28
C GLU A 88 -18.21 23.48 5.01
N TYR A 89 -17.67 22.34 4.56
CA TYR A 89 -16.25 22.11 4.32
C TYR A 89 -15.91 21.90 2.85
N ASP A 90 -14.75 22.36 2.45
CA ASP A 90 -14.19 22.18 1.11
C ASP A 90 -13.28 20.93 1.10
N PHE A 91 -13.63 19.93 0.29
CA PHE A 91 -12.86 18.69 0.10
C PHE A 91 -12.15 18.65 -1.26
N GLY A 92 -12.12 19.75 -1.99
CA GLY A 92 -11.69 19.79 -3.38
C GLY A 92 -12.84 19.60 -4.36
N ASP A 93 -12.70 20.15 -5.55
CA ASP A 93 -13.72 20.21 -6.59
C ASP A 93 -13.41 19.34 -7.81
N LYS A 94 -12.17 18.81 -7.92
CA LYS A 94 -11.74 17.95 -9.02
C LYS A 94 -12.15 16.50 -8.77
N ALA A 95 -12.79 15.89 -9.77
CA ALA A 95 -13.20 14.48 -9.67
C ALA A 95 -12.02 13.53 -9.85
N GLU A 96 -11.04 13.92 -10.64
CA GLU A 96 -9.88 13.13 -11.06
C GLU A 96 -8.64 13.30 -10.19
N CYS A 97 -8.67 14.22 -9.22
CA CYS A 97 -7.50 14.56 -8.41
C CYS A 97 -7.86 14.83 -6.95
N ILE A 98 -7.03 14.35 -6.02
CA ILE A 98 -7.13 14.64 -4.60
C ILE A 98 -6.41 15.95 -4.29
N ASP A 99 -7.07 16.82 -3.54
CA ASP A 99 -6.47 18.00 -2.92
C ASP A 99 -6.22 17.69 -1.44
N TYR A 100 -5.04 17.14 -1.14
CA TYR A 100 -4.72 16.69 0.21
C TYR A 100 -4.71 17.83 1.24
N GLU A 101 -4.37 19.04 0.86
CA GLU A 101 -4.45 20.19 1.77
C GLU A 101 -5.90 20.40 2.23
N LYS A 102 -6.86 20.43 1.30
CA LYS A 102 -8.28 20.57 1.62
C LYS A 102 -8.82 19.37 2.40
N ILE A 103 -8.39 18.15 2.05
CA ILE A 103 -8.76 16.95 2.79
C ILE A 103 -8.27 17.04 4.24
N TYR A 104 -7.01 17.38 4.47
CA TYR A 104 -6.44 17.51 5.80
C TYR A 104 -7.22 18.51 6.66
N TYR A 105 -7.44 19.72 6.17
CA TYR A 105 -8.14 20.77 6.92
C TYR A 105 -9.62 20.49 7.12
N SER A 106 -10.28 19.76 6.24
CA SER A 106 -11.72 19.52 6.29
C SER A 106 -12.07 18.22 7.03
N ARG A 107 -11.33 17.15 6.75
CA ARG A 107 -11.71 15.79 7.17
C ARG A 107 -11.70 15.63 8.68
N PHE A 108 -10.63 16.07 9.35
CA PHE A 108 -10.52 15.96 10.80
C PHE A 108 -11.58 16.80 11.53
N LYS A 109 -11.91 17.99 11.01
CA LYS A 109 -12.96 18.84 11.59
C LYS A 109 -14.34 18.19 11.52
N VAL A 110 -14.65 17.53 10.41
CA VAL A 110 -15.92 16.81 10.25
C VAL A 110 -15.96 15.57 11.15
N LEU A 111 -14.87 14.80 11.21
CA LEU A 111 -14.78 13.64 12.10
C LEU A 111 -14.86 14.04 13.58
N LYS A 112 -14.33 15.21 13.97
CA LYS A 112 -14.48 15.71 15.34
C LYS A 112 -15.94 15.98 15.70
N LYS A 113 -16.76 16.53 14.77
CA LYS A 113 -18.22 16.69 14.96
C LYS A 113 -18.94 15.34 15.12
N ALA A 114 -18.50 14.31 14.38
CA ALA A 114 -19.04 12.98 14.54
C ALA A 114 -18.69 12.41 15.92
N PHE A 115 -17.45 12.57 16.35
CA PHE A 115 -16.99 12.12 17.66
C PHE A 115 -17.76 12.78 18.83
N GLU A 116 -18.11 14.06 18.75
CA GLU A 116 -18.90 14.76 19.76
C GLU A 116 -20.30 14.13 20.00
N ARG A 117 -20.81 13.35 19.04
CA ARG A 117 -22.11 12.64 19.12
C ARG A 117 -21.96 11.14 19.31
N PHE A 118 -20.73 10.66 19.25
CA PHE A 118 -20.47 9.24 19.40
C PHE A 118 -20.65 8.80 20.85
N GLU A 119 -21.47 7.80 21.05
CA GLU A 119 -21.68 7.17 22.37
C GLU A 119 -20.90 5.83 22.40
N LYS A 120 -20.01 5.69 23.37
CA LYS A 120 -19.24 4.46 23.58
C LYS A 120 -20.19 3.33 24.00
N ASP A 121 -20.10 2.21 23.33
CA ASP A 121 -20.86 1.00 23.62
C ASP A 121 -19.93 -0.20 23.89
N GLU A 122 -20.49 -1.35 24.21
CA GLU A 122 -19.73 -2.58 24.48
C GLU A 122 -18.88 -3.02 23.28
N VAL A 123 -19.32 -2.76 22.03
CA VAL A 123 -18.58 -3.12 20.80
C VAL A 123 -17.33 -2.26 20.69
N TYR A 124 -17.48 -0.96 20.94
CA TYR A 124 -16.34 -0.04 20.99
C TYR A 124 -15.35 -0.41 22.10
N ASP A 125 -15.85 -0.70 23.31
CA ASP A 125 -14.98 -1.06 24.44
C ASP A 125 -14.21 -2.36 24.18
N ASN A 126 -14.84 -3.35 23.55
CA ASN A 126 -14.19 -4.57 23.11
C ASN A 126 -13.10 -4.30 22.04
N PHE A 127 -13.40 -3.47 21.05
CA PHE A 127 -12.42 -3.07 20.04
C PHE A 127 -11.18 -2.41 20.67
N VAL A 128 -11.39 -1.45 21.58
CA VAL A 128 -10.28 -0.77 22.27
C VAL A 128 -9.44 -1.77 23.08
N LYS A 129 -10.09 -2.67 23.81
CA LYS A 129 -9.41 -3.69 24.61
C LYS A 129 -8.61 -4.68 23.76
N GLU A 130 -9.17 -5.18 22.68
CA GLU A 130 -8.51 -6.13 21.79
C GLU A 130 -7.30 -5.54 21.07
N ASN A 131 -7.33 -4.22 20.80
CA ASN A 131 -6.30 -3.50 20.09
C ASN A 131 -5.38 -2.68 20.99
N ALA A 132 -5.54 -2.74 22.33
CA ALA A 132 -4.79 -1.93 23.28
C ALA A 132 -3.27 -2.00 23.10
N HIS A 133 -2.75 -3.14 22.61
CA HIS A 133 -1.31 -3.40 22.42
C HIS A 133 -0.63 -2.51 21.36
N TRP A 134 -1.40 -1.78 20.55
CA TRP A 134 -0.89 -0.79 19.61
C TRP A 134 -1.71 0.52 19.67
N LEU A 135 -3.02 0.42 19.91
CA LEU A 135 -3.96 1.55 19.85
C LEU A 135 -3.70 2.57 20.95
N ASP A 136 -3.29 2.13 22.15
CA ASP A 136 -2.98 3.02 23.27
C ASP A 136 -1.74 3.88 22.97
N ASP A 137 -0.67 3.27 22.45
CA ASP A 137 0.52 4.03 22.06
C ASP A 137 0.29 4.90 20.84
N TYR A 138 -0.43 4.42 19.82
CA TYR A 138 -0.76 5.21 18.63
C TYR A 138 -1.61 6.44 18.97
N SER A 139 -2.68 6.26 19.74
CA SER A 139 -3.58 7.37 20.08
C SER A 139 -2.91 8.42 20.98
N LEU A 140 -2.06 7.98 21.91
CA LEU A 140 -1.24 8.88 22.74
C LEU A 140 -0.19 9.61 21.89
N TYR A 141 0.53 8.90 21.00
CA TYR A 141 1.51 9.47 20.09
C TYR A 141 0.91 10.59 19.24
N MET A 142 -0.23 10.32 18.59
CA MET A 142 -0.90 11.29 17.74
C MET A 142 -1.42 12.50 18.52
N ALA A 143 -1.99 12.28 19.72
CA ALA A 143 -2.46 13.36 20.58
C ALA A 143 -1.31 14.27 21.05
N ILE A 144 -0.18 13.71 21.45
CA ILE A 144 1.03 14.46 21.78
C ILE A 144 1.53 15.23 20.56
N LYS A 145 1.65 14.56 19.41
CA LYS A 145 2.11 15.15 18.15
C LYS A 145 1.29 16.37 17.76
N ASP A 146 -0.03 16.27 17.82
CA ASP A 146 -0.94 17.41 17.54
C ASP A 146 -0.74 18.55 18.54
N SER A 147 -0.60 18.24 19.83
CA SER A 147 -0.37 19.23 20.89
C SER A 147 0.97 19.99 20.71
N LYS A 148 1.93 19.38 20.01
CA LYS A 148 3.25 19.93 19.69
C LYS A 148 3.30 20.56 18.29
N GLY A 149 2.17 20.75 17.62
CA GLY A 149 2.11 21.35 16.29
C GLY A 149 2.65 20.47 15.16
N GLY A 150 2.66 19.15 15.34
CA GLY A 150 3.04 18.18 14.32
C GLY A 150 4.55 17.90 14.20
N ILE A 151 5.40 18.44 15.08
CA ILE A 151 6.85 18.18 15.05
C ILE A 151 7.12 16.68 15.29
N SER A 152 8.27 16.20 14.79
CA SER A 152 8.70 14.81 14.96
C SER A 152 8.98 14.50 16.43
N TRP A 153 8.73 13.24 16.84
CA TRP A 153 8.85 12.83 18.24
C TRP A 153 10.28 12.99 18.81
N ASN A 154 11.31 12.88 17.99
CA ASN A 154 12.69 13.10 18.45
C ASN A 154 13.00 14.55 18.82
N GLU A 155 12.13 15.47 18.43
CA GLU A 155 12.19 16.89 18.80
C GLU A 155 11.33 17.24 20.04
N TRP A 156 10.61 16.26 20.62
CA TRP A 156 9.84 16.44 21.85
C TRP A 156 10.76 16.62 23.05
N GLU A 157 10.21 17.12 24.16
CA GLU A 157 10.92 17.20 25.43
C GLU A 157 11.42 15.81 25.84
N ASP A 158 12.61 15.73 26.44
CA ASP A 158 13.29 14.46 26.77
C ASP A 158 12.41 13.48 27.54
N ALA A 159 11.60 13.96 28.46
CA ALA A 159 10.71 13.13 29.27
C ALA A 159 9.62 12.42 28.40
N LEU A 160 9.08 13.09 27.38
CA LEU A 160 8.12 12.52 26.44
C LEU A 160 8.83 11.66 25.37
N LYS A 161 9.95 12.17 24.84
CA LYS A 161 10.78 11.45 23.86
C LYS A 161 11.23 10.10 24.40
N ASN A 162 11.72 10.07 25.67
CA ASN A 162 12.22 8.87 26.33
C ASN A 162 11.13 8.08 27.06
N ARG A 163 9.86 8.46 26.90
CA ARG A 163 8.70 7.74 27.46
C ARG A 163 8.74 7.61 28.99
N GLU A 164 9.19 8.65 29.70
CA GLU A 164 9.15 8.64 31.16
C GLU A 164 7.71 8.48 31.66
N GLU A 165 7.47 7.50 32.54
CA GLU A 165 6.09 7.13 32.95
C GLU A 165 5.29 8.31 33.49
N THR A 166 5.92 9.17 34.32
CA THR A 166 5.23 10.36 34.86
C THR A 166 4.83 11.35 33.75
N ALA A 167 5.66 11.54 32.72
CA ALA A 167 5.34 12.40 31.59
C ALA A 167 4.20 11.82 30.75
N LEU A 168 4.21 10.49 30.52
CA LEU A 168 3.15 9.79 29.80
C LEU A 168 1.81 9.83 30.57
N GLU A 169 1.84 9.64 31.91
CA GLU A 169 0.63 9.76 32.74
C GLU A 169 0.01 11.16 32.69
N ASN A 170 0.87 12.18 32.73
CA ASN A 170 0.40 13.57 32.62
C ASN A 170 -0.20 13.84 31.23
N ALA A 171 0.47 13.41 30.16
CA ALA A 171 -0.04 13.54 28.80
C ALA A 171 -1.40 12.81 28.61
N ARG A 172 -1.54 11.59 29.16
CA ARG A 172 -2.83 10.84 29.13
C ARG A 172 -3.95 11.58 29.85
N LYS A 173 -3.65 12.31 30.93
CA LYS A 173 -4.66 13.08 31.67
C LYS A 173 -5.03 14.39 30.94
N GLU A 174 -4.04 15.07 30.39
CA GLU A 174 -4.22 16.36 29.71
C GLU A 174 -4.87 16.22 28.34
N LEU A 175 -4.59 15.12 27.61
CA LEU A 175 -4.99 14.91 26.22
C LEU A 175 -6.05 13.79 26.08
N VAL A 176 -6.85 13.56 27.11
CA VAL A 176 -7.82 12.45 27.14
C VAL A 176 -8.81 12.53 25.99
N GLU A 177 -9.29 13.73 25.64
CA GLU A 177 -10.25 13.93 24.56
C GLU A 177 -9.64 13.65 23.19
N GLU A 178 -8.41 14.09 22.95
CA GLU A 178 -7.66 13.85 21.72
C GLU A 178 -7.34 12.36 21.55
N ILE A 179 -6.93 11.69 22.61
CA ILE A 179 -6.69 10.23 22.63
C ILE A 179 -7.96 9.48 22.27
N ASP A 180 -9.08 9.83 22.90
CA ASP A 180 -10.38 9.22 22.62
C ASP A 180 -10.85 9.50 21.18
N PHE A 181 -10.54 10.68 20.63
CA PHE A 181 -10.83 11.01 19.25
C PHE A 181 -10.02 10.13 18.26
N TYR A 182 -8.74 9.88 18.52
CA TYR A 182 -7.97 8.96 17.70
C TYR A 182 -8.47 7.51 17.84
N LYS A 183 -8.86 7.06 19.02
CA LYS A 183 -9.49 5.75 19.21
C LYS A 183 -10.81 5.61 18.46
N PHE A 184 -11.64 6.64 18.46
CA PHE A 184 -12.87 6.69 17.67
C PHE A 184 -12.61 6.57 16.18
N GLN A 185 -11.64 7.29 15.64
CA GLN A 185 -11.26 7.20 14.22
C GLN A 185 -10.86 5.77 13.85
N GLN A 186 -10.05 5.11 14.68
CA GLN A 186 -9.61 3.75 14.43
C GLN A 186 -10.77 2.73 14.54
N TYR A 187 -11.70 2.96 15.45
CA TYR A 187 -12.91 2.15 15.56
C TYR A 187 -13.79 2.27 14.30
N GLU A 188 -14.07 3.48 13.82
CA GLU A 188 -14.86 3.71 12.61
C GLU A 188 -14.17 3.17 11.35
N PHE A 189 -12.86 3.36 11.24
CA PHE A 189 -12.09 2.75 10.16
C PHE A 189 -12.23 1.23 10.17
N ASN A 190 -11.98 0.60 11.31
CA ASN A 190 -12.03 -0.86 11.43
C ASN A 190 -13.43 -1.42 11.14
N LYS A 191 -14.47 -0.79 11.65
CA LYS A 191 -15.86 -1.17 11.41
C LYS A 191 -16.18 -1.16 9.91
N GLN A 192 -15.96 -0.03 9.25
CA GLN A 192 -16.29 0.13 7.83
C GLN A 192 -15.42 -0.70 6.91
N TRP A 193 -14.12 -0.84 7.22
CA TRP A 193 -13.23 -1.71 6.46
C TRP A 193 -13.62 -3.19 6.58
N SER A 194 -13.91 -3.65 7.79
CA SER A 194 -14.31 -5.06 8.01
C SER A 194 -15.61 -5.40 7.27
N GLU A 195 -16.57 -4.47 7.21
CA GLU A 195 -17.79 -4.62 6.42
C GLU A 195 -17.50 -4.73 4.93
N LEU A 196 -16.68 -3.83 4.37
CA LEU A 196 -16.30 -3.86 2.95
C LEU A 196 -15.49 -5.11 2.60
N HIS A 197 -14.53 -5.50 3.42
CA HIS A 197 -13.71 -6.70 3.23
C HIS A 197 -14.59 -7.97 3.25
N THR A 198 -15.50 -8.09 4.24
CA THR A 198 -16.47 -9.18 4.30
C THR A 198 -17.35 -9.22 3.06
N TYR A 199 -17.81 -8.06 2.60
CA TYR A 199 -18.60 -7.96 1.37
C TYR A 199 -17.81 -8.44 0.16
N ALA A 200 -16.57 -7.95 -0.02
CA ALA A 200 -15.70 -8.35 -1.13
C ALA A 200 -15.50 -9.88 -1.17
N ASN A 201 -15.16 -10.47 -0.03
CA ASN A 201 -15.01 -11.92 0.11
C ASN A 201 -16.33 -12.66 -0.19
N GLY A 202 -17.46 -12.14 0.25
CA GLY A 202 -18.80 -12.67 -0.07
C GLY A 202 -19.12 -12.65 -1.57
N GLN A 203 -18.55 -11.70 -2.32
CA GLN A 203 -18.63 -11.65 -3.78
C GLN A 203 -17.56 -12.49 -4.48
N GLY A 204 -16.68 -13.16 -3.75
CA GLY A 204 -15.57 -13.96 -4.29
C GLY A 204 -14.34 -13.15 -4.67
N ILE A 205 -14.25 -11.89 -4.24
CA ILE A 205 -13.10 -11.00 -4.44
C ILE A 205 -12.22 -11.04 -3.19
N GLN A 206 -10.96 -11.43 -3.37
CA GLN A 206 -9.94 -11.37 -2.33
C GLN A 206 -9.16 -10.06 -2.40
N ILE A 207 -8.81 -9.51 -1.25
CA ILE A 207 -8.04 -8.27 -1.16
C ILE A 207 -6.54 -8.58 -1.06
N ILE A 208 -5.76 -8.03 -1.99
CA ILE A 208 -4.31 -8.00 -1.88
C ILE A 208 -3.93 -6.66 -1.24
N GLY A 209 -3.45 -6.71 0.00
CA GLY A 209 -2.88 -5.53 0.66
C GLY A 209 -1.40 -5.40 0.39
N ASP A 210 -0.85 -4.26 0.80
CA ASP A 210 0.56 -3.93 0.60
C ASP A 210 1.17 -3.42 1.91
N ILE A 211 2.37 -3.85 2.22
CA ILE A 211 3.11 -3.37 3.39
C ILE A 211 4.54 -3.02 3.00
N PRO A 212 5.03 -1.83 3.35
CA PRO A 212 6.45 -1.52 3.24
C PRO A 212 7.24 -2.37 4.24
N ILE A 213 8.43 -2.84 3.85
CA ILE A 213 9.31 -3.51 4.80
C ILE A 213 9.66 -2.57 5.96
N TYR A 214 10.03 -1.33 5.67
CA TYR A 214 10.40 -0.35 6.68
C TYR A 214 9.21 0.43 7.23
N VAL A 215 9.42 1.09 8.36
CA VAL A 215 8.46 2.03 8.98
C VAL A 215 8.99 3.45 8.87
N ALA A 216 8.09 4.44 8.95
CA ALA A 216 8.54 5.83 9.02
C ALA A 216 9.26 6.11 10.33
N PHE A 217 10.30 6.96 10.29
CA PHE A 217 10.98 7.39 11.50
C PHE A 217 10.03 8.13 12.46
N ASP A 218 9.25 9.04 11.92
CA ASP A 218 8.25 9.79 12.69
C ASP A 218 6.94 8.96 12.76
N SER A 219 6.95 7.95 13.64
CA SER A 219 5.84 7.02 13.84
C SER A 219 5.70 6.57 15.30
N ALA A 220 4.49 6.11 15.64
CA ALA A 220 4.22 5.50 16.94
C ALA A 220 5.08 4.24 17.17
N ASP A 221 5.40 3.50 16.10
CA ASP A 221 6.20 2.27 16.20
C ASP A 221 7.62 2.56 16.67
N THR A 222 8.28 3.57 16.12
CA THR A 222 9.66 3.95 16.49
C THR A 222 9.72 4.62 17.85
N TRP A 223 8.73 5.44 18.19
CA TRP A 223 8.63 6.06 19.50
C TRP A 223 8.30 5.07 20.60
N ALA A 224 7.40 4.11 20.35
CA ALA A 224 6.96 3.15 21.36
C ALA A 224 7.97 2.03 21.60
N SER A 225 8.78 1.67 20.62
CA SER A 225 9.69 0.53 20.66
C SER A 225 11.02 0.82 19.95
N PRO A 226 11.80 1.82 20.41
CA PRO A 226 13.05 2.23 19.75
C PRO A 226 14.11 1.11 19.70
N GLU A 227 14.07 0.14 20.62
CA GLU A 227 14.96 -1.02 20.65
C GLU A 227 14.85 -1.95 19.44
N LEU A 228 13.76 -1.83 18.66
CA LEU A 228 13.55 -2.57 17.41
C LEU A 228 14.41 -2.03 16.24
N PHE A 229 15.00 -0.85 16.42
CA PHE A 229 15.68 -0.11 15.35
C PHE A 229 17.14 0.16 15.72
N GLN A 230 17.94 0.54 14.71
CA GLN A 230 19.33 0.94 14.89
C GLN A 230 19.38 2.42 15.27
N PHE A 231 19.15 2.72 16.54
CA PHE A 231 19.21 4.07 17.11
C PHE A 231 20.44 4.25 18.01
N ASP A 232 20.91 5.49 18.10
CA ASP A 232 21.91 5.91 19.08
C ASP A 232 21.28 6.18 20.46
N GLU A 233 22.10 6.64 21.42
CA GLU A 233 21.66 6.93 22.80
C GLU A 233 20.67 8.12 22.88
N GLU A 234 20.65 8.99 21.87
CA GLU A 234 19.71 10.11 21.72
C GLU A 234 18.45 9.75 20.92
N ASN A 235 18.28 8.48 20.56
CA ASN A 235 17.19 7.97 19.71
C ASN A 235 17.17 8.53 18.29
N ASN A 236 18.33 8.92 17.73
CA ASN A 236 18.45 9.20 16.31
C ASN A 236 18.83 7.93 15.54
N PRO A 237 18.43 7.78 14.28
CA PRO A 237 18.92 6.68 13.46
C PRO A 237 20.44 6.71 13.33
N VAL A 238 21.11 5.58 13.48
CA VAL A 238 22.53 5.44 13.15
C VAL A 238 22.71 5.42 11.62
N ALA A 239 21.79 4.75 10.96
CA ALA A 239 21.71 4.65 9.51
C ALA A 239 20.26 4.50 9.07
N VAL A 240 20.00 4.78 7.80
CA VAL A 240 18.69 4.74 7.19
C VAL A 240 18.67 3.88 5.92
N ALA A 241 17.48 3.44 5.54
CA ALA A 241 17.25 2.61 4.38
C ALA A 241 17.28 3.41 3.07
N GLY A 242 17.60 2.72 1.99
CA GLY A 242 17.57 3.22 0.63
C GLY A 242 18.00 2.17 -0.38
N CYS A 243 18.35 2.62 -1.58
CA CYS A 243 18.95 1.82 -2.64
C CYS A 243 20.20 2.48 -3.17
N PRO A 244 21.22 1.70 -3.61
CA PRO A 244 22.43 2.24 -4.22
C PRO A 244 22.13 2.99 -5.53
N PRO A 245 23.09 3.80 -6.01
CA PRO A 245 23.06 4.31 -7.39
C PRO A 245 22.87 3.20 -8.41
N ASP A 246 22.03 3.46 -9.39
CA ASP A 246 21.74 2.58 -10.53
C ASP A 246 21.51 3.39 -11.81
N ASP A 247 21.10 2.72 -12.89
CA ASP A 247 20.82 3.36 -14.19
C ASP A 247 19.61 4.32 -14.14
N PHE A 248 18.76 4.23 -13.12
CA PHE A 248 17.57 5.09 -12.92
C PHE A 248 17.86 6.27 -12.01
N SER A 249 18.82 6.13 -11.08
CA SER A 249 19.19 7.18 -10.13
C SER A 249 20.71 7.21 -9.89
N ALA A 250 21.38 8.21 -10.45
CA ALA A 250 22.84 8.38 -10.32
C ALA A 250 23.30 8.58 -8.85
N THR A 251 22.42 8.99 -7.95
CA THR A 251 22.70 9.20 -6.53
C THR A 251 22.05 8.14 -5.63
N GLY A 252 21.40 7.15 -6.24
CA GLY A 252 20.58 6.17 -5.54
C GLY A 252 19.29 6.77 -4.95
N GLN A 253 18.64 6.02 -4.10
CA GLN A 253 17.42 6.43 -3.41
C GLN A 253 17.66 6.48 -1.90
N LEU A 254 17.45 7.62 -1.28
CA LEU A 254 17.49 7.82 0.17
C LEU A 254 16.05 7.84 0.69
N TRP A 255 15.60 6.75 1.34
CA TRP A 255 14.22 6.66 1.82
C TRP A 255 14.02 7.25 3.22
N GLY A 256 15.10 7.31 4.02
CA GLY A 256 15.07 7.92 5.35
C GLY A 256 14.43 7.06 6.45
N ASN A 257 13.95 5.87 6.13
CA ASN A 257 13.38 4.96 7.11
C ASN A 257 14.47 4.37 8.01
N PRO A 258 14.28 4.24 9.33
CA PRO A 258 15.24 3.59 10.22
C PRO A 258 15.41 2.11 9.88
N LEU A 259 16.61 1.61 10.09
CA LEU A 259 16.94 0.19 9.89
C LEU A 259 16.59 -0.63 11.13
N TYR A 260 16.18 -1.88 10.92
CA TYR A 260 15.87 -2.79 12.03
C TYR A 260 17.11 -3.28 12.75
N ASN A 261 17.02 -3.42 14.06
CA ASN A 261 17.97 -4.15 14.88
C ASN A 261 17.65 -5.65 14.80
N TRP A 262 18.12 -6.31 13.74
CA TRP A 262 17.80 -7.71 13.49
C TRP A 262 18.29 -8.67 14.57
N GLU A 263 19.35 -8.32 15.33
CA GLU A 263 19.81 -9.11 16.47
C GLU A 263 18.77 -9.10 17.60
N TYR A 264 18.20 -7.93 17.91
CA TYR A 264 17.12 -7.80 18.88
C TYR A 264 15.85 -8.52 18.41
N HIS A 265 15.48 -8.37 17.16
CA HIS A 265 14.34 -9.08 16.59
C HIS A 265 14.51 -10.61 16.69
N LYS A 266 15.67 -11.12 16.35
CA LYS A 266 15.98 -12.56 16.48
C LYS A 266 15.94 -13.02 17.93
N LYS A 267 16.52 -12.26 18.86
CA LYS A 267 16.50 -12.56 20.30
C LYS A 267 15.09 -12.61 20.88
N THR A 268 14.17 -11.82 20.32
CA THR A 268 12.75 -11.79 20.71
C THR A 268 11.86 -12.66 19.83
N GLU A 269 12.46 -13.61 19.09
CA GLU A 269 11.77 -14.53 18.16
C GLU A 269 10.86 -13.79 17.16
N TYR A 270 11.29 -12.63 16.70
CA TYR A 270 10.55 -11.76 15.75
C TYR A 270 9.14 -11.38 16.22
N ASN A 271 8.90 -11.31 17.52
CA ASN A 271 7.56 -11.13 18.10
C ASN A 271 6.82 -9.90 17.56
N TRP A 272 7.53 -8.77 17.36
CA TRP A 272 6.93 -7.57 16.77
C TRP A 272 6.44 -7.82 15.33
N TRP A 273 7.27 -8.48 14.51
CA TRP A 273 6.92 -8.84 13.14
C TRP A 273 5.76 -9.84 13.07
N ILE A 274 5.72 -10.81 13.98
CA ILE A 274 4.61 -11.76 14.10
C ILE A 274 3.29 -11.01 14.36
N LYS A 275 3.31 -10.03 15.26
CA LYS A 275 2.14 -9.20 15.55
C LYS A 275 1.73 -8.37 14.33
N ARG A 276 2.69 -7.72 13.65
CA ARG A 276 2.48 -6.93 12.45
C ARG A 276 1.85 -7.76 11.33
N ILE A 277 2.44 -8.91 10.98
CA ILE A 277 1.91 -9.77 9.92
C ILE A 277 0.54 -10.34 10.31
N ARG A 278 0.36 -10.76 11.57
CA ARG A 278 -0.96 -11.20 12.06
C ARG A 278 -2.02 -10.11 11.91
N HIS A 279 -1.68 -8.87 12.16
CA HIS A 279 -2.60 -7.75 11.95
C HIS A 279 -2.91 -7.56 10.45
N CYS A 280 -1.91 -7.61 9.58
CA CYS A 280 -2.11 -7.54 8.14
C CYS A 280 -3.02 -8.66 7.61
N LEU A 281 -2.89 -9.89 8.13
CA LEU A 281 -3.75 -11.03 7.76
C LEU A 281 -5.21 -10.88 8.25
N LYS A 282 -5.50 -9.96 9.16
CA LYS A 282 -6.89 -9.58 9.48
C LYS A 282 -7.45 -8.55 8.51
N LEU A 283 -6.58 -7.71 7.96
CA LEU A 283 -6.99 -6.66 7.03
C LEU A 283 -7.07 -7.16 5.58
N TYR A 284 -6.25 -8.16 5.19
CA TYR A 284 -6.06 -8.59 3.81
C TYR A 284 -6.08 -10.11 3.69
N ASP A 285 -6.48 -10.62 2.53
CA ASP A 285 -6.44 -12.07 2.21
C ASP A 285 -5.05 -12.49 1.71
N VAL A 286 -4.35 -11.59 1.05
CA VAL A 286 -2.98 -11.74 0.55
C VAL A 286 -2.19 -10.48 0.88
N VAL A 287 -0.93 -10.61 1.26
CA VAL A 287 -0.06 -9.48 1.60
C VAL A 287 1.09 -9.39 0.59
N ARG A 288 1.18 -8.27 -0.14
CA ARG A 288 2.40 -7.94 -0.87
C ARG A 288 3.39 -7.32 0.11
N ILE A 289 4.59 -7.87 0.19
CA ILE A 289 5.68 -7.27 0.95
C ILE A 289 6.55 -6.49 -0.02
N ASP A 290 6.56 -5.19 0.15
CA ASP A 290 7.40 -4.26 -0.58
C ASP A 290 8.86 -4.41 -0.20
N HIS A 291 9.76 -4.35 -1.19
CA HIS A 291 11.20 -4.50 -1.02
C HIS A 291 11.63 -5.80 -0.31
N PHE A 292 11.13 -6.96 -0.77
CA PHE A 292 11.39 -8.28 -0.19
C PHE A 292 12.90 -8.61 -0.06
N ARG A 293 13.73 -8.10 -0.99
CA ARG A 293 15.18 -8.31 -0.92
C ARG A 293 15.83 -7.82 0.37
N GLY A 294 15.22 -6.83 1.05
CA GLY A 294 15.71 -6.29 2.31
C GLY A 294 15.78 -7.30 3.47
N PHE A 295 15.12 -8.47 3.33
CA PHE A 295 15.27 -9.58 4.26
C PHE A 295 16.53 -10.43 4.00
N ASP A 296 17.09 -10.41 2.78
CA ASP A 296 18.37 -11.04 2.44
C ASP A 296 19.52 -10.08 2.75
N GLU A 297 19.53 -8.94 2.08
CA GLU A 297 20.47 -7.84 2.29
C GLU A 297 19.73 -6.51 2.19
N TYR A 298 19.99 -5.62 3.13
CA TYR A 298 19.45 -4.27 3.13
C TYR A 298 20.55 -3.23 2.91
N TYR A 299 20.23 -2.14 2.21
CA TYR A 299 21.18 -1.08 1.95
C TYR A 299 21.14 -0.05 3.07
N SER A 300 22.27 0.09 3.77
CA SER A 300 22.47 0.94 4.95
C SER A 300 23.21 2.21 4.55
N ILE A 301 22.58 3.36 4.75
CA ILE A 301 23.14 4.68 4.43
C ILE A 301 23.34 5.42 5.76
N PRO A 302 24.56 5.93 6.06
CA PRO A 302 24.80 6.69 7.29
C PRO A 302 23.78 7.84 7.45
N TYR A 303 23.22 7.97 8.64
CA TYR A 303 22.25 9.03 8.92
C TYR A 303 22.88 10.42 8.73
N GLY A 304 22.14 11.34 8.11
CA GLY A 304 22.63 12.68 7.78
C GLY A 304 23.24 12.82 6.39
N ASN A 305 23.42 11.73 5.64
CA ASN A 305 23.83 11.83 4.24
C ASN A 305 22.71 12.40 3.38
N GLU A 306 23.07 13.19 2.37
CA GLU A 306 22.11 13.78 1.42
C GLU A 306 21.77 12.85 0.25
N THR A 307 22.59 11.80 0.02
CA THR A 307 22.44 10.83 -1.07
C THR A 307 22.74 9.42 -0.59
N ALA A 308 22.40 8.42 -1.41
CA ALA A 308 22.66 7.02 -1.12
C ALA A 308 24.03 6.51 -1.60
N VAL A 309 24.91 7.39 -2.10
CA VAL A 309 26.20 7.00 -2.71
C VAL A 309 27.12 6.26 -1.72
N ASP A 310 27.21 6.72 -0.48
CA ASP A 310 28.11 6.18 0.54
C ASP A 310 27.47 5.09 1.42
N GLY A 311 26.46 4.41 0.91
CA GLY A 311 25.83 3.28 1.61
C GLY A 311 26.57 1.96 1.40
N ALA A 312 26.15 0.95 2.18
CA ALA A 312 26.69 -0.40 2.09
C ALA A 312 25.60 -1.46 2.27
N TRP A 313 25.75 -2.60 1.60
CA TRP A 313 24.90 -3.76 1.80
C TRP A 313 25.22 -4.45 3.13
N MET A 314 24.19 -4.72 3.92
CA MET A 314 24.28 -5.39 5.21
C MET A 314 23.36 -6.61 5.20
N PRO A 315 23.77 -7.74 5.86
CA PRO A 315 22.97 -8.96 5.88
C PRO A 315 21.66 -8.76 6.65
N GLY A 316 20.56 -9.21 6.06
CA GLY A 316 19.25 -9.30 6.68
C GLY A 316 19.06 -10.61 7.47
N PRO A 317 17.85 -10.86 7.99
CA PRO A 317 17.55 -12.06 8.79
C PRO A 317 17.40 -13.34 7.94
N GLY A 318 17.25 -13.23 6.63
CA GLY A 318 17.12 -14.35 5.70
C GLY A 318 15.91 -15.25 5.99
N MET A 319 16.04 -16.53 5.62
CA MET A 319 14.98 -17.52 5.81
C MET A 319 14.64 -17.85 7.26
N ASP A 320 15.54 -17.58 8.21
CA ASP A 320 15.28 -17.73 9.64
C ASP A 320 14.03 -16.95 10.09
N PHE A 321 13.88 -15.75 9.54
CA PHE A 321 12.69 -14.92 9.75
C PHE A 321 11.42 -15.61 9.24
N PHE A 322 11.40 -16.04 7.99
CA PHE A 322 10.19 -16.61 7.38
C PHE A 322 9.80 -17.95 8.01
N TYR A 323 10.76 -18.81 8.34
CA TYR A 323 10.50 -20.06 9.04
C TYR A 323 9.87 -19.81 10.41
N THR A 324 10.37 -18.84 11.17
CA THR A 324 9.83 -18.49 12.48
C THR A 324 8.41 -17.92 12.36
N ILE A 325 8.14 -17.06 11.37
CA ILE A 325 6.80 -16.51 11.14
C ILE A 325 5.81 -17.61 10.75
N GLU A 326 6.18 -18.51 9.82
CA GLU A 326 5.32 -19.61 9.39
C GLU A 326 5.06 -20.63 10.53
N GLU A 327 6.02 -20.90 11.37
CA GLU A 327 5.81 -21.73 12.56
C GLU A 327 4.75 -21.16 13.50
N ARG A 328 4.69 -19.83 13.63
CA ARG A 328 3.77 -19.14 14.55
C ARG A 328 2.41 -18.79 13.94
N LEU A 329 2.34 -18.55 12.64
CA LEU A 329 1.12 -18.08 11.94
C LEU A 329 0.56 -19.10 10.95
N GLY A 330 1.27 -20.18 10.67
CA GLY A 330 0.93 -21.12 9.62
C GLY A 330 1.34 -20.61 8.24
N LYS A 331 0.85 -21.29 7.18
CA LYS A 331 1.19 -20.95 5.80
C LYS A 331 0.71 -19.52 5.46
N LEU A 332 1.60 -18.72 4.92
CA LEU A 332 1.37 -17.33 4.58
C LEU A 332 0.97 -17.16 3.10
N ASN A 333 0.01 -16.29 2.84
CA ASN A 333 -0.33 -15.83 1.50
C ASN A 333 0.41 -14.52 1.23
N ILE A 334 1.67 -14.63 0.81
CA ILE A 334 2.54 -13.48 0.55
C ILE A 334 2.87 -13.42 -0.95
N ILE A 335 2.95 -12.21 -1.49
CA ILE A 335 3.59 -11.85 -2.74
C ILE A 335 4.87 -11.11 -2.38
N ALA A 336 6.01 -11.55 -2.90
CA ALA A 336 7.29 -10.92 -2.68
C ALA A 336 7.56 -9.90 -3.80
N GLU A 337 7.77 -8.63 -3.44
CA GLU A 337 8.26 -7.65 -4.40
C GLU A 337 9.78 -7.85 -4.55
N ASP A 338 10.15 -8.46 -5.67
CA ASP A 338 11.51 -8.84 -6.07
C ASP A 338 11.99 -8.05 -7.30
N LEU A 339 11.58 -6.78 -7.41
CA LEU A 339 11.98 -5.91 -8.51
C LEU A 339 13.38 -5.31 -8.29
N GLY A 340 14.01 -4.85 -9.36
CA GLY A 340 15.33 -4.24 -9.33
C GLY A 340 16.49 -5.25 -9.45
N PHE A 341 17.64 -4.91 -8.88
CA PHE A 341 18.83 -5.76 -8.96
C PHE A 341 18.75 -6.93 -7.98
N LEU A 342 18.74 -8.15 -8.49
CA LEU A 342 18.65 -9.39 -7.72
C LEU A 342 20.00 -10.13 -7.71
N THR A 343 20.46 -10.45 -6.50
CA THR A 343 21.59 -11.36 -6.28
C THR A 343 21.14 -12.81 -6.30
N GLU A 344 22.07 -13.74 -6.47
CA GLU A 344 21.79 -15.17 -6.38
C GLU A 344 21.16 -15.55 -5.02
N SER A 345 21.60 -14.92 -3.92
CA SER A 345 21.06 -15.17 -2.57
C SER A 345 19.60 -14.75 -2.43
N VAL A 346 19.21 -13.62 -3.02
CA VAL A 346 17.79 -13.16 -3.06
C VAL A 346 16.94 -14.17 -3.84
N LEU A 347 17.41 -14.66 -4.99
CA LEU A 347 16.69 -15.65 -5.78
C LEU A 347 16.54 -16.99 -5.04
N GLN A 348 17.58 -17.42 -4.32
CA GLN A 348 17.52 -18.60 -3.46
C GLN A 348 16.55 -18.42 -2.31
N MET A 349 16.53 -17.26 -1.64
CA MET A 349 15.59 -16.93 -0.58
C MET A 349 14.15 -16.91 -1.11
N LEU A 350 13.89 -16.30 -2.25
CA LEU A 350 12.58 -16.30 -2.90
C LEU A 350 12.12 -17.72 -3.24
N SER A 351 13.00 -18.53 -3.81
CA SER A 351 12.71 -19.94 -4.12
C SER A 351 12.41 -20.75 -2.86
N ALA A 352 13.21 -20.57 -1.79
CA ALA A 352 13.03 -21.28 -0.53
C ALA A 352 11.73 -20.88 0.20
N SER A 353 11.32 -19.61 0.11
CA SER A 353 10.06 -19.14 0.70
C SER A 353 8.81 -19.69 -0.02
N GLY A 354 8.94 -20.07 -1.29
CA GLY A 354 7.83 -20.48 -2.14
C GLY A 354 6.85 -19.36 -2.47
N PHE A 355 7.15 -18.11 -2.14
CA PHE A 355 6.32 -16.96 -2.48
C PHE A 355 6.43 -16.64 -3.97
N PRO A 356 5.35 -16.20 -4.64
CA PRO A 356 5.45 -15.67 -6.00
C PRO A 356 6.18 -14.33 -5.99
N GLY A 357 7.17 -14.19 -6.89
CA GLY A 357 7.77 -12.92 -7.22
C GLY A 357 6.97 -12.16 -8.27
N MET A 358 7.36 -10.93 -8.54
CA MET A 358 6.67 -10.01 -9.46
C MET A 358 7.33 -9.96 -10.83
N LYS A 359 6.52 -9.80 -11.87
CA LYS A 359 6.94 -9.54 -13.25
C LYS A 359 6.21 -8.32 -13.78
N VAL A 360 6.96 -7.34 -14.32
CA VAL A 360 6.42 -6.09 -14.84
C VAL A 360 6.66 -6.04 -16.35
N VAL A 361 5.60 -6.02 -17.15
CA VAL A 361 5.70 -6.06 -18.61
C VAL A 361 6.48 -4.86 -19.17
N GLN A 362 6.32 -3.67 -18.57
CA GLN A 362 7.07 -2.48 -19.01
C GLN A 362 8.59 -2.65 -18.91
N PHE A 363 9.09 -3.56 -18.06
CA PHE A 363 10.54 -3.84 -17.93
C PHE A 363 11.04 -4.89 -18.93
N ALA A 364 10.15 -5.46 -19.74
CA ALA A 364 10.48 -6.54 -20.65
C ALA A 364 11.30 -6.09 -21.88
N PHE A 365 11.07 -4.88 -22.36
CA PHE A 365 11.41 -4.47 -23.72
C PHE A 365 12.79 -3.77 -23.82
N ASP A 366 13.85 -4.50 -23.46
CA ASP A 366 15.22 -4.07 -23.74
C ASP A 366 15.59 -4.47 -25.18
N PRO A 367 15.91 -3.51 -26.07
CA PRO A 367 16.27 -3.81 -27.46
C PRO A 367 17.57 -4.63 -27.59
N ASN A 368 18.39 -4.71 -26.53
CA ASN A 368 19.56 -5.60 -26.52
C ASN A 368 19.19 -7.06 -26.21
N GLY A 369 17.96 -7.33 -25.82
CA GLY A 369 17.44 -8.67 -25.53
C GLY A 369 17.80 -9.21 -24.15
N GLY A 370 17.30 -10.41 -23.84
CA GLY A 370 17.70 -11.15 -22.63
C GLY A 370 16.98 -10.74 -21.34
N SER A 371 15.94 -9.88 -21.39
CA SER A 371 15.21 -9.47 -20.21
C SER A 371 14.48 -10.65 -19.52
N ALA A 372 14.70 -10.79 -18.22
CA ALA A 372 13.98 -11.74 -17.37
C ALA A 372 12.47 -11.42 -17.25
N TYR A 373 12.07 -10.24 -17.68
CA TYR A 373 10.68 -9.78 -17.69
C TYR A 373 9.93 -10.08 -19.00
N LEU A 374 10.59 -10.70 -20.00
CA LEU A 374 9.89 -11.19 -21.18
C LEU A 374 8.99 -12.38 -20.80
N PRO A 375 7.70 -12.39 -21.21
CA PRO A 375 6.73 -13.40 -20.78
C PRO A 375 7.12 -14.86 -20.99
N HIS A 376 7.94 -15.16 -22.00
CA HIS A 376 8.46 -16.51 -22.24
C HIS A 376 9.51 -16.97 -21.21
N ASN A 377 10.04 -16.05 -20.39
CA ASN A 377 10.98 -16.33 -19.30
C ASN A 377 10.30 -16.47 -17.93
N TYR A 378 8.98 -16.33 -17.84
CA TYR A 378 8.28 -16.41 -16.56
C TYR A 378 8.24 -17.83 -16.02
N THR A 379 8.06 -17.92 -14.71
CA THR A 379 7.66 -19.15 -14.02
C THR A 379 6.18 -19.07 -13.66
N GLU A 380 5.51 -20.21 -13.49
CA GLU A 380 4.12 -20.24 -13.05
C GLU A 380 3.92 -19.52 -11.71
N ASN A 381 4.85 -19.75 -10.76
CA ASN A 381 4.79 -19.12 -9.43
C ASN A 381 5.23 -17.66 -9.48
N SER A 382 4.51 -16.84 -10.23
CA SER A 382 4.73 -15.40 -10.34
C SER A 382 3.43 -14.62 -10.46
N VAL A 383 3.52 -13.32 -10.19
CA VAL A 383 2.46 -12.33 -10.41
C VAL A 383 2.93 -11.39 -11.50
N VAL A 384 2.18 -11.29 -12.59
CA VAL A 384 2.48 -10.37 -13.69
C VAL A 384 1.63 -9.12 -13.61
N TYR A 385 2.27 -7.99 -13.86
CA TYR A 385 1.66 -6.65 -13.95
C TYR A 385 1.97 -6.04 -15.31
N THR A 386 1.08 -5.23 -15.86
CA THR A 386 1.45 -4.34 -16.99
C THR A 386 2.42 -3.26 -16.51
N GLY A 387 2.13 -2.65 -15.37
CA GLY A 387 2.93 -1.76 -14.55
C GLY A 387 2.41 -1.79 -13.13
N THR A 388 3.17 -1.26 -12.16
CA THR A 388 2.75 -1.07 -10.76
C THR A 388 2.31 0.38 -10.52
N HIS A 389 2.00 0.74 -9.27
CA HIS A 389 1.72 2.12 -8.87
C HIS A 389 2.95 3.06 -8.99
N ASP A 390 4.17 2.51 -9.04
CA ASP A 390 5.42 3.26 -9.21
C ASP A 390 5.80 3.47 -10.68
N ASN A 391 5.24 2.66 -11.57
CA ASN A 391 5.45 2.80 -13.00
C ASN A 391 4.58 3.91 -13.59
N ASN A 392 4.95 4.40 -14.76
CA ASN A 392 4.02 5.18 -15.58
C ASN A 392 2.85 4.29 -16.02
N THR A 393 1.72 4.89 -16.41
CA THR A 393 0.70 4.13 -17.14
C THR A 393 1.34 3.54 -18.40
N THR A 394 0.78 2.46 -18.93
CA THR A 394 1.36 1.81 -20.12
C THR A 394 1.41 2.78 -21.30
N ARG A 395 0.40 3.61 -21.48
CA ARG A 395 0.37 4.65 -22.52
C ARG A 395 1.43 5.74 -22.26
N GLY A 396 1.53 6.23 -21.01
CA GLY A 396 2.54 7.21 -20.63
C GLY A 396 3.97 6.66 -20.75
N TRP A 397 4.18 5.38 -20.42
CA TRP A 397 5.45 4.69 -20.67
C TRP A 397 5.80 4.69 -22.16
N TYR A 398 4.84 4.33 -23.02
CA TYR A 398 5.04 4.31 -24.47
C TYR A 398 5.45 5.67 -25.02
N HIS A 399 4.86 6.77 -24.53
CA HIS A 399 5.22 8.13 -24.93
C HIS A 399 6.61 8.56 -24.44
N SER A 400 7.00 8.13 -23.25
CA SER A 400 8.26 8.56 -22.59
C SER A 400 9.46 7.70 -22.93
N THR A 401 9.27 6.47 -23.43
CA THR A 401 10.38 5.57 -23.76
C THR A 401 10.99 5.89 -25.15
N ASP A 402 12.20 5.42 -25.42
CA ASP A 402 12.89 5.63 -26.70
C ASP A 402 12.27 4.81 -27.84
N LYS A 403 12.64 5.18 -29.09
CA LYS A 403 12.07 4.54 -30.28
C LYS A 403 12.46 3.06 -30.41
N ALA A 404 13.68 2.67 -30.03
CA ALA A 404 14.14 1.30 -30.21
C ALA A 404 13.37 0.36 -29.27
N THR A 405 13.15 0.78 -28.02
CA THR A 405 12.32 0.08 -27.05
C THR A 405 10.87 -0.05 -27.50
N ARG A 406 10.28 1.02 -28.07
CA ARG A 406 8.91 0.95 -28.63
C ARG A 406 8.82 -0.01 -29.82
N ASP A 407 9.78 0.05 -30.73
CA ASP A 407 9.79 -0.80 -31.92
C ASP A 407 9.94 -2.28 -31.51
N PHE A 408 10.82 -2.58 -30.55
CA PHE A 408 10.96 -3.91 -29.99
C PHE A 408 9.68 -4.41 -29.31
N ALA A 409 9.03 -3.56 -28.49
CA ALA A 409 7.75 -3.90 -27.87
C ALA A 409 6.68 -4.23 -28.91
N LYS A 410 6.54 -3.43 -29.97
CA LYS A 410 5.58 -3.68 -31.06
C LYS A 410 5.87 -4.99 -31.79
N GLU A 411 7.12 -5.24 -32.10
CA GLU A 411 7.55 -6.49 -32.76
C GLU A 411 7.25 -7.71 -31.87
N TYR A 412 7.59 -7.64 -30.58
CA TYR A 412 7.36 -8.73 -29.64
C TYR A 412 5.87 -9.03 -29.43
N ILE A 413 5.04 -7.99 -29.30
CA ILE A 413 3.58 -8.11 -29.16
C ILE A 413 2.94 -8.53 -30.49
N ASN A 414 3.65 -8.38 -31.61
CA ASN A 414 3.15 -8.59 -32.97
C ASN A 414 1.95 -7.68 -33.31
N THR A 415 2.02 -6.41 -32.91
CA THR A 415 0.98 -5.44 -33.22
C THR A 415 1.41 -4.53 -34.37
N GLN A 416 0.49 -4.33 -35.32
CA GLN A 416 0.63 -3.36 -36.42
C GLN A 416 -0.14 -2.06 -36.16
N ARG A 417 -0.67 -1.91 -34.95
CA ARG A 417 -1.45 -0.71 -34.60
C ARG A 417 -0.57 0.53 -34.67
N LEU A 418 -1.03 1.48 -35.42
CA LEU A 418 -0.50 2.86 -35.44
C LEU A 418 -1.25 3.72 -34.42
N ASP A 419 -2.41 3.22 -33.95
CA ASP A 419 -3.36 3.86 -33.09
C ASP A 419 -3.05 3.52 -31.62
N GLU A 420 -2.93 4.55 -30.79
CA GLU A 420 -2.63 4.43 -29.37
C GLU A 420 -3.89 4.18 -28.52
N ASP A 421 -5.07 4.22 -29.13
CA ASP A 421 -6.36 4.14 -28.43
C ASP A 421 -6.59 2.81 -27.70
N ASP A 422 -5.84 1.78 -28.06
CA ASP A 422 -5.92 0.44 -27.42
C ASP A 422 -4.57 -0.11 -26.94
N LEU A 423 -3.53 0.69 -26.89
CA LEU A 423 -2.17 0.24 -26.59
C LEU A 423 -2.05 -0.50 -25.25
N ALA A 424 -2.66 0.04 -24.20
CA ALA A 424 -2.63 -0.59 -22.89
C ALA A 424 -3.27 -1.99 -22.91
N TRP A 425 -4.29 -2.19 -23.74
CA TRP A 425 -4.94 -3.49 -23.87
C TRP A 425 -4.09 -4.53 -24.60
N ASP A 426 -3.17 -4.14 -25.48
CA ASP A 426 -2.19 -5.06 -26.07
C ASP A 426 -1.22 -5.59 -24.98
N PHE A 427 -0.81 -4.72 -24.04
CA PHE A 427 0.00 -5.12 -22.87
C PHE A 427 -0.79 -6.00 -21.90
N ILE A 428 -2.06 -5.70 -21.67
CA ILE A 428 -2.95 -6.53 -20.85
C ILE A 428 -3.11 -7.92 -21.49
N HIS A 429 -3.30 -8.00 -22.82
CA HIS A 429 -3.32 -9.28 -23.54
C HIS A 429 -2.03 -10.08 -23.30
N LEU A 430 -0.88 -9.43 -23.43
CA LEU A 430 0.41 -10.06 -23.21
C LEU A 430 0.53 -10.61 -21.77
N ALA A 431 0.21 -9.78 -20.78
CA ALA A 431 0.23 -10.17 -19.36
C ALA A 431 -0.72 -11.34 -19.08
N MET A 432 -1.98 -11.24 -19.54
CA MET A 432 -3.02 -12.26 -19.33
C MET A 432 -2.68 -13.59 -20.00
N SER A 433 -2.01 -13.56 -21.18
CA SER A 433 -1.62 -14.78 -21.91
C SER A 433 -0.44 -15.52 -21.29
N SER A 434 0.35 -14.87 -20.42
CA SER A 434 1.52 -15.45 -19.78
C SER A 434 1.19 -16.65 -18.89
N ILE A 435 2.21 -17.46 -18.56
CA ILE A 435 2.07 -18.61 -17.64
C ILE A 435 1.97 -18.20 -16.16
N ALA A 436 2.22 -16.92 -15.83
CA ALA A 436 2.09 -16.43 -14.46
C ALA A 436 0.71 -16.78 -13.86
N ARG A 437 0.70 -17.30 -12.65
CA ARG A 437 -0.56 -17.72 -11.99
C ARG A 437 -1.50 -16.56 -11.76
N LEU A 438 -0.97 -15.41 -11.36
CA LEU A 438 -1.77 -14.22 -11.11
C LEU A 438 -1.39 -13.10 -12.10
N CYS A 439 -2.40 -12.43 -12.64
CA CYS A 439 -2.23 -11.24 -13.48
C CYS A 439 -2.98 -10.07 -12.83
N ILE A 440 -2.27 -9.01 -12.48
CA ILE A 440 -2.85 -7.79 -11.90
C ILE A 440 -2.69 -6.64 -12.89
N THR A 441 -3.77 -5.94 -13.17
CA THR A 441 -3.79 -4.81 -14.10
C THR A 441 -4.14 -3.53 -13.34
N PRO A 442 -3.32 -2.45 -13.42
CA PRO A 442 -3.71 -1.14 -12.92
C PRO A 442 -4.98 -0.64 -13.60
N MET A 443 -5.88 0.01 -12.85
CA MET A 443 -7.10 0.57 -13.39
C MET A 443 -6.83 1.57 -14.51
N GLN A 444 -5.75 2.34 -14.42
CA GLN A 444 -5.36 3.31 -15.46
C GLN A 444 -5.12 2.64 -16.82
N ASP A 445 -4.54 1.44 -16.83
CA ASP A 445 -4.30 0.69 -18.06
C ASP A 445 -5.61 0.11 -18.63
N LEU A 446 -6.52 -0.35 -17.76
CA LEU A 446 -7.88 -0.74 -18.21
C LEU A 446 -8.64 0.40 -18.87
N LEU A 447 -8.43 1.62 -18.36
CA LEU A 447 -9.04 2.85 -18.90
C LEU A 447 -8.19 3.49 -20.03
N ASN A 448 -7.05 2.90 -20.38
CA ASN A 448 -6.09 3.38 -21.40
C ASN A 448 -5.70 4.85 -21.18
N LEU A 449 -5.44 5.24 -19.91
CA LEU A 449 -5.08 6.61 -19.54
C LEU A 449 -3.60 6.89 -19.77
N ASP A 450 -3.28 8.15 -20.03
CA ASP A 450 -1.92 8.62 -20.25
C ASP A 450 -1.21 8.98 -18.93
N GLY A 451 0.02 9.45 -19.01
CA GLY A 451 0.93 9.68 -17.89
C GLY A 451 0.43 10.63 -16.79
N GLU A 452 -0.54 11.48 -17.09
CA GLU A 452 -1.20 12.33 -16.07
C GLU A 452 -1.99 11.53 -15.02
N ALA A 453 -2.33 10.29 -15.32
CA ALA A 453 -3.00 9.39 -14.39
C ALA A 453 -2.02 8.54 -13.56
N ARG A 454 -0.72 8.77 -13.66
CA ARG A 454 0.29 8.07 -12.86
C ARG A 454 0.08 8.30 -11.36
N ILE A 455 0.22 7.24 -10.54
CA ILE A 455 0.04 7.32 -9.09
C ILE A 455 1.26 7.92 -8.42
N ASN A 456 2.45 7.37 -8.71
CA ASN A 456 3.69 7.76 -8.04
C ASN A 456 4.86 7.88 -9.02
N VAL A 457 5.69 8.88 -8.78
CA VAL A 457 7.02 9.01 -9.39
C VAL A 457 8.04 8.85 -8.26
N PRO A 458 8.71 7.69 -8.16
CA PRO A 458 9.66 7.43 -7.09
C PRO A 458 10.73 8.54 -6.98
N SER A 459 11.21 8.78 -5.76
CA SER A 459 12.21 9.80 -5.45
C SER A 459 11.80 11.26 -5.73
N THR A 460 10.50 11.53 -5.84
CA THR A 460 9.98 12.90 -5.96
C THR A 460 9.06 13.26 -4.80
N LEU A 461 9.06 14.54 -4.42
CA LEU A 461 8.13 15.08 -3.42
C LEU A 461 7.04 15.91 -4.10
N GLY A 462 5.78 15.68 -3.66
CA GLY A 462 4.61 16.39 -4.17
C GLY A 462 4.10 15.88 -5.52
N GLY A 463 2.82 16.06 -5.76
CA GLY A 463 2.15 15.65 -7.00
C GLY A 463 1.87 14.14 -7.14
N ASN A 464 2.35 13.33 -6.19
CA ASN A 464 2.10 11.89 -6.13
C ASN A 464 0.81 11.56 -5.37
N TRP A 465 0.29 10.36 -5.55
CA TRP A 465 -0.84 9.76 -4.80
C TRP A 465 -2.18 10.50 -5.00
N THR A 466 -2.27 11.37 -6.01
CA THR A 466 -3.40 12.28 -6.19
C THR A 466 -4.45 11.78 -7.17
N TRP A 467 -4.11 10.88 -8.09
CA TRP A 467 -5.03 10.44 -9.12
C TRP A 467 -6.26 9.70 -8.57
N ARG A 468 -7.42 10.02 -9.13
CA ARG A 468 -8.71 9.37 -8.82
C ARG A 468 -9.43 8.97 -10.09
N MET A 469 -10.06 7.81 -10.04
CA MET A 469 -11.00 7.39 -11.08
C MET A 469 -12.29 8.21 -10.99
N GLU A 470 -12.69 8.80 -12.08
CA GLU A 470 -13.99 9.46 -12.16
C GLU A 470 -15.14 8.44 -12.13
N LYS A 471 -16.26 8.85 -11.55
CA LYS A 471 -17.45 8.01 -11.47
C LYS A 471 -17.95 7.60 -12.84
N GLY A 472 -18.17 6.30 -13.05
CA GLY A 472 -18.70 5.72 -14.29
C GLY A 472 -17.65 5.46 -15.38
N LYS A 473 -16.36 5.74 -15.14
CA LYS A 473 -15.30 5.43 -16.11
C LYS A 473 -15.02 3.94 -16.23
N PHE A 474 -15.12 3.17 -15.13
CA PHE A 474 -15.16 1.71 -15.22
C PHE A 474 -16.57 1.30 -15.64
N ASP A 475 -16.85 1.43 -16.92
CA ASP A 475 -18.16 1.25 -17.52
C ASP A 475 -18.42 -0.22 -17.92
N GLU A 476 -19.66 -0.52 -18.29
CA GLU A 476 -20.10 -1.85 -18.72
C GLU A 476 -19.24 -2.40 -19.87
N LYS A 477 -18.87 -1.56 -20.83
CA LYS A 477 -18.04 -1.96 -21.97
C LYS A 477 -16.66 -2.43 -21.54
N THR A 478 -16.03 -1.72 -20.61
CA THR A 478 -14.73 -2.09 -20.04
C THR A 478 -14.83 -3.37 -19.20
N VAL A 479 -15.90 -3.50 -18.41
CA VAL A 479 -16.21 -4.70 -17.62
C VAL A 479 -16.36 -5.92 -18.52
N GLU A 480 -17.18 -5.84 -19.56
CA GLU A 480 -17.39 -6.92 -20.55
C GLU A 480 -16.10 -7.31 -21.28
N ARG A 481 -15.31 -6.29 -21.71
CA ARG A 481 -14.02 -6.54 -22.35
C ARG A 481 -13.05 -7.28 -21.43
N LEU A 482 -12.95 -6.86 -20.19
CA LEU A 482 -12.11 -7.52 -19.18
C LEU A 482 -12.60 -8.95 -18.91
N LYS A 483 -13.90 -9.15 -18.76
CA LYS A 483 -14.51 -10.49 -18.59
C LYS A 483 -14.16 -11.41 -19.76
N ARG A 484 -14.32 -10.91 -20.99
CA ARG A 484 -13.99 -11.69 -22.20
C ARG A 484 -12.53 -12.11 -22.22
N MET A 485 -11.63 -11.20 -21.83
CA MET A 485 -10.20 -11.50 -21.77
C MET A 485 -9.86 -12.49 -20.67
N THR A 486 -10.46 -12.34 -19.49
CA THR A 486 -10.31 -13.26 -18.34
C THR A 486 -10.75 -14.68 -18.73
N TRP A 487 -11.87 -14.81 -19.44
CA TRP A 487 -12.34 -16.08 -19.99
C TRP A 487 -11.36 -16.65 -21.03
N LEU A 488 -10.90 -15.81 -21.98
CA LEU A 488 -10.03 -16.24 -23.10
C LEU A 488 -8.73 -16.88 -22.59
N TYR A 489 -8.19 -16.38 -21.48
CA TYR A 489 -6.94 -16.83 -20.88
C TYR A 489 -7.12 -17.72 -19.66
N GLU A 490 -8.32 -18.30 -19.48
CA GLU A 490 -8.63 -19.27 -18.43
C GLU A 490 -8.32 -18.75 -17.01
N ARG A 491 -8.66 -17.49 -16.73
CA ARG A 491 -8.45 -16.83 -15.43
C ARG A 491 -9.75 -16.60 -14.65
N LEU A 492 -10.89 -17.08 -15.17
CA LEU A 492 -12.17 -17.00 -14.45
C LEU A 492 -12.14 -17.83 -13.16
N PRO A 493 -12.87 -17.40 -12.11
CA PRO A 493 -13.06 -18.21 -10.90
C PRO A 493 -13.61 -19.60 -11.23
N GLU A 494 -13.15 -20.65 -10.49
CA GLU A 494 -13.47 -22.05 -10.77
C GLU A 494 -14.98 -22.37 -10.85
N LYS A 495 -15.82 -21.62 -10.14
CA LYS A 495 -17.28 -21.79 -10.17
C LYS A 495 -17.90 -21.40 -11.52
N GLU A 496 -17.28 -20.51 -12.27
CA GLU A 496 -17.76 -20.04 -13.57
C GLU A 496 -17.19 -20.83 -14.75
N ASN A 497 -16.09 -21.55 -14.55
CA ASN A 497 -15.48 -22.42 -15.58
C ASN A 497 -16.27 -23.73 -15.87
N ARG A 498 -17.32 -24.04 -15.09
CA ARG A 498 -18.09 -25.31 -15.23
C ARG A 498 -19.32 -25.21 -16.13
N VAL A 499 -19.50 -24.12 -16.84
CA VAL A 499 -20.61 -23.94 -17.79
C VAL A 499 -20.03 -23.73 -19.20
N VAL A 500 -19.52 -24.81 -19.77
CA VAL A 500 -19.43 -25.02 -21.23
C VAL A 500 -19.93 -26.40 -21.54
#